data_35d23ae5c0ac6b811f981812b9729372
#
_entry.id   35d23ae5c0ac6b811f981812b9729372
#
_cell.length_a   1.000
_cell.length_b   1.000
_cell.length_c   1.000
_cell.angle_alpha   90.00
_cell.angle_beta   90.00
_cell.angle_gamma   90.00
#
_symmetry.space_group_name_H-M   'P 1'
#
loop_
_entity.id
_entity.type
_entity.pdbx_description
1 polymer ?
#
loop_
_entity_poly.entity_id
_entity_poly.type
_entity_poly.pdbx_seq_one_letter_code
_entity_poly.pdbx_strand_id
1 'polypeptide(L)'
;MHVKGKIPVPIKLHIRKLFCSSDTKTRYEIFKSVNPQRMDEDLLGTLIRHYAHILDKITKTKWGDRKGIYYYDKLQEAIKTWYERKFDISRDISWAEQILEQYHKWEDEKKPIRFDNNKLEKEKDVYEVIRQRRSIRYFEKRDIEKEKLIKVLEAGRWAPCSGNRQAWKFIVQRRIKGVYIAKQELSFEREEWRAGSVIIYVAIDERLYPEKYTAAMDAAAAIQNMLLMAHSLGLGGCWMYISELTKQKNLRKKFGLDGYYYIYAAVLLGYPAEHPEPPHRKPLEKCVKFIGFDGDNDA
;
A
#
# COMPACT_ATOMS: atom_id res chain seq x y z
N MET A 1 -11.45 10.73 -25.62
CA MET A 1 -10.20 11.45 -25.90
C MET A 1 -9.42 11.54 -24.59
N HIS A 2 -8.43 10.66 -24.39
CA HIS A 2 -7.59 10.73 -23.18
C HIS A 2 -6.56 11.83 -23.37
N VAL A 3 -6.76 12.93 -22.67
CA VAL A 3 -5.73 13.98 -22.57
C VAL A 3 -4.58 13.40 -21.75
N LYS A 4 -3.50 13.03 -22.44
CA LYS A 4 -2.22 12.71 -21.79
C LYS A 4 -1.67 14.01 -21.20
N GLY A 5 -2.05 14.30 -19.96
CA GLY A 5 -1.49 15.42 -19.20
C GLY A 5 0.03 15.20 -19.05
N LYS A 6 0.83 15.94 -19.80
CA LYS A 6 2.28 15.97 -19.60
C LYS A 6 2.53 16.64 -18.25
N ILE A 7 3.12 15.92 -17.29
CA ILE A 7 3.55 16.50 -16.01
C ILE A 7 4.47 17.69 -16.35
N PRO A 8 4.22 18.88 -15.79
CA PRO A 8 5.06 20.05 -16.02
C PRO A 8 6.52 19.79 -15.65
N VAL A 9 7.46 20.36 -16.42
CA VAL A 9 8.92 20.16 -16.26
C VAL A 9 9.42 20.34 -14.81
N PRO A 10 8.93 21.31 -13.99
CA PRO A 10 9.36 21.46 -12.60
C PRO A 10 9.01 20.29 -11.70
N ILE A 11 7.83 19.68 -11.89
CA ILE A 11 7.42 18.50 -11.11
C ILE A 11 8.28 17.28 -11.51
N LYS A 12 8.54 17.10 -12.80
CA LYS A 12 9.45 16.04 -13.28
C LYS A 12 10.84 16.16 -12.65
N LEU A 13 11.34 17.37 -12.47
CA LEU A 13 12.64 17.60 -11.85
C LEU A 13 12.64 17.26 -10.35
N HIS A 14 11.59 17.65 -9.61
CA HIS A 14 11.43 17.32 -8.19
C HIS A 14 11.29 15.82 -7.97
N ILE A 15 10.44 15.16 -8.72
CA ILE A 15 10.26 13.70 -8.69
C ILE A 15 11.58 12.99 -8.99
N ARG A 16 12.32 13.44 -10.04
CA ARG A 16 13.61 12.85 -10.39
C ARG A 16 14.64 13.00 -9.27
N LYS A 17 14.65 14.14 -8.56
CA LYS A 17 15.51 14.36 -7.38
C LYS A 17 15.14 13.42 -6.21
N LEU A 18 13.83 13.19 -5.96
CA LEU A 18 13.36 12.23 -4.96
C LEU A 18 13.89 10.80 -5.23
N PHE A 19 13.80 10.34 -6.48
CA PHE A 19 14.28 9.01 -6.86
C PHE A 19 15.81 8.88 -6.88
N CYS A 20 16.53 9.97 -7.13
CA CYS A 20 17.99 9.95 -7.22
C CYS A 20 18.70 10.26 -5.91
N SER A 21 18.00 10.79 -4.88
CA SER A 21 18.63 11.09 -3.60
C SER A 21 18.65 9.87 -2.69
N SER A 22 19.84 9.49 -2.22
CA SER A 22 20.03 8.50 -1.16
C SER A 22 19.85 9.09 0.25
N ASP A 23 19.84 10.43 0.37
CA ASP A 23 19.74 11.14 1.63
C ASP A 23 18.28 11.44 2.01
N THR A 24 17.87 10.92 3.17
CA THR A 24 16.51 11.06 3.71
C THR A 24 16.15 12.52 3.99
N LYS A 25 17.11 13.36 4.44
CA LYS A 25 16.87 14.78 4.73
C LYS A 25 16.49 15.53 3.46
N THR A 26 17.22 15.31 2.36
CA THR A 26 16.92 15.90 1.05
C THR A 26 15.55 15.46 0.54
N ARG A 27 15.17 14.19 0.73
CA ARG A 27 13.83 13.69 0.37
C ARG A 27 12.72 14.40 1.15
N TYR A 28 12.90 14.61 2.46
CA TYR A 28 11.93 15.36 3.28
C TYR A 28 11.80 16.82 2.86
N GLU A 29 12.90 17.50 2.53
CA GLU A 29 12.84 18.89 2.06
C GLU A 29 12.11 19.00 0.71
N ILE A 30 12.35 18.07 -0.19
CA ILE A 30 11.62 18.00 -1.47
C ILE A 30 10.13 17.73 -1.22
N PHE A 31 9.79 16.81 -0.30
CA PHE A 31 8.41 16.51 0.06
C PHE A 31 7.68 17.74 0.61
N LYS A 32 8.31 18.52 1.50
CA LYS A 32 7.73 19.76 2.04
C LYS A 32 7.53 20.86 0.98
N SER A 33 8.33 20.86 -0.08
CA SER A 33 8.27 21.86 -1.16
C SER A 33 7.25 21.52 -2.26
N VAL A 34 6.51 20.45 -2.12
CA VAL A 34 5.53 20.02 -3.14
C VAL A 34 4.35 20.99 -3.17
N ASN A 35 4.02 21.48 -4.37
CA ASN A 35 2.93 22.43 -4.58
C ASN A 35 1.65 21.69 -5.01
N PRO A 36 0.56 21.73 -4.20
CA PRO A 36 -0.71 21.07 -4.50
C PRO A 36 -1.30 21.44 -5.86
N GLN A 37 -1.18 22.70 -6.29
CA GLN A 37 -1.68 23.20 -7.58
C GLN A 37 -1.10 22.47 -8.81
N ARG A 38 0.01 21.78 -8.65
CA ARG A 38 0.71 21.10 -9.74
C ARG A 38 0.57 19.57 -9.71
N MET A 39 -0.21 19.03 -8.75
CA MET A 39 -0.44 17.61 -8.61
C MET A 39 -1.58 17.14 -9.50
N ASP A 40 -1.51 15.89 -10.00
CA ASP A 40 -2.69 15.22 -10.53
C ASP A 40 -3.63 14.80 -9.38
N GLU A 41 -4.83 14.33 -9.74
CA GLU A 41 -5.87 13.95 -8.79
C GLU A 41 -5.40 12.87 -7.80
N ASP A 42 -4.77 11.80 -8.31
CA ASP A 42 -4.28 10.68 -7.49
C ASP A 42 -3.24 11.15 -6.46
N LEU A 43 -2.32 12.00 -6.88
CA LEU A 43 -1.25 12.52 -6.01
C LEU A 43 -1.81 13.49 -4.97
N LEU A 44 -2.70 14.38 -5.37
CA LEU A 44 -3.35 15.34 -4.45
C LEU A 44 -4.20 14.61 -3.43
N GLY A 45 -4.99 13.61 -3.83
CA GLY A 45 -5.74 12.75 -2.93
C GLY A 45 -4.85 12.01 -1.93
N THR A 46 -3.69 11.52 -2.37
CA THR A 46 -2.69 10.89 -1.50
C THR A 46 -2.12 11.86 -0.46
N LEU A 47 -1.85 13.11 -0.85
CA LEU A 47 -1.37 14.16 0.04
C LEU A 47 -2.44 14.53 1.09
N ILE A 48 -3.69 14.68 0.67
CA ILE A 48 -4.83 14.96 1.54
C ILE A 48 -4.99 13.86 2.59
N ARG A 49 -5.01 12.60 2.20
CA ARG A 49 -5.07 11.45 3.13
C ARG A 49 -3.94 11.47 4.15
N HIS A 50 -2.74 11.77 3.69
CA HIS A 50 -1.55 11.83 4.56
C HIS A 50 -1.67 12.93 5.62
N TYR A 51 -2.03 14.15 5.23
CA TYR A 51 -2.15 15.26 6.18
C TYR A 51 -3.34 15.07 7.12
N ALA A 52 -4.49 14.61 6.64
CA ALA A 52 -5.63 14.28 7.47
C ALA A 52 -5.28 13.20 8.51
N HIS A 53 -4.56 12.15 8.12
CA HIS A 53 -4.13 11.11 9.04
C HIS A 53 -3.20 11.63 10.15
N ILE A 54 -2.28 12.55 9.85
CA ILE A 54 -1.43 13.14 10.88
C ILE A 54 -2.25 13.96 11.87
N LEU A 55 -3.19 14.79 11.39
CA LEU A 55 -4.09 15.55 12.26
C LEU A 55 -4.97 14.65 13.11
N ASP A 56 -5.53 13.60 12.52
CA ASP A 56 -6.33 12.60 13.23
C ASP A 56 -5.55 11.96 14.39
N LYS A 57 -4.26 11.66 14.20
CA LYS A 57 -3.39 11.20 15.30
C LYS A 57 -3.19 12.25 16.38
N ILE A 58 -2.99 13.51 16.02
CA ILE A 58 -2.77 14.60 16.98
C ILE A 58 -3.98 14.76 17.89
N THR A 59 -5.20 14.72 17.33
CA THR A 59 -6.43 14.85 18.11
C THR A 59 -6.75 13.67 19.02
N LYS A 60 -6.25 12.48 18.67
CA LYS A 60 -6.54 11.21 19.38
C LYS A 60 -5.47 10.78 20.38
N THR A 61 -4.29 11.31 20.25
CA THR A 61 -3.15 10.95 21.11
C THR A 61 -2.59 12.18 21.80
N LYS A 62 -1.89 11.98 22.90
CA LYS A 62 -1.11 13.06 23.54
C LYS A 62 0.15 13.45 22.73
N TRP A 63 0.18 13.11 21.47
CA TRP A 63 1.32 13.34 20.58
C TRP A 63 1.36 14.80 20.13
N GLY A 64 2.10 15.57 20.85
CA GLY A 64 2.85 16.76 20.47
C GLY A 64 2.25 17.76 19.51
N ASP A 65 1.67 18.71 20.08
CA ASP A 65 1.18 20.04 19.75
C ASP A 65 2.01 20.91 18.77
N ARG A 66 3.30 20.63 18.55
CA ARG A 66 4.20 21.58 17.86
C ARG A 66 4.07 21.65 16.34
N LYS A 67 3.35 20.73 15.71
CA LYS A 67 3.20 20.68 14.24
C LYS A 67 1.74 20.60 13.78
N GLY A 68 0.77 20.60 14.68
CA GLY A 68 -0.64 20.44 14.33
C GLY A 68 -1.11 21.53 13.38
N ILE A 69 -0.84 22.79 13.70
CA ILE A 69 -1.21 23.94 12.88
C ILE A 69 -0.60 23.88 11.48
N TYR A 70 0.64 23.42 11.35
CA TYR A 70 1.29 23.25 10.05
C TYR A 70 0.53 22.25 9.16
N TYR A 71 0.14 21.09 9.70
CA TYR A 71 -0.61 20.09 8.93
C TYR A 71 -2.04 20.51 8.68
N TYR A 72 -2.65 21.27 9.59
CA TYR A 72 -3.95 21.88 9.42
C TYR A 72 -3.98 22.84 8.21
N ASP A 73 -3.06 23.79 8.17
CA ASP A 73 -2.93 24.75 7.07
C ASP A 73 -2.66 24.04 5.74
N LYS A 74 -1.80 23.04 5.75
CA LYS A 74 -1.45 22.24 4.57
C LYS A 74 -2.62 21.40 4.07
N LEU A 75 -3.42 20.85 4.96
CA LEU A 75 -4.62 20.11 4.58
C LEU A 75 -5.68 21.03 4.01
N GLN A 76 -5.91 22.19 4.61
CA GLN A 76 -6.82 23.21 4.07
C GLN A 76 -6.41 23.66 2.66
N GLU A 77 -5.11 23.96 2.45
CA GLU A 77 -4.56 24.33 1.14
C GLU A 77 -4.81 23.22 0.10
N ALA A 78 -4.59 21.98 0.46
CA ALA A 78 -4.77 20.84 -0.43
C ALA A 78 -6.26 20.60 -0.78
N ILE A 79 -7.16 20.66 0.20
CA ILE A 79 -8.61 20.51 -0.03
C ILE A 79 -9.14 21.69 -0.86
N LYS A 80 -8.72 22.92 -0.58
CA LYS A 80 -9.07 24.08 -1.40
C LYS A 80 -8.65 23.87 -2.85
N THR A 81 -7.44 23.42 -3.09
CA THR A 81 -6.93 23.10 -4.42
C THR A 81 -7.76 22.01 -5.10
N TRP A 82 -8.20 20.99 -4.36
CA TRP A 82 -9.08 19.93 -4.87
C TRP A 82 -10.37 20.51 -5.48
N TYR A 83 -11.04 21.40 -4.75
CA TYR A 83 -12.27 22.04 -5.21
C TYR A 83 -12.04 23.04 -6.36
N GLU A 84 -10.98 23.85 -6.30
CA GLU A 84 -10.63 24.78 -7.38
C GLU A 84 -10.38 24.07 -8.71
N ARG A 85 -9.84 22.85 -8.66
CA ARG A 85 -9.58 22.01 -9.82
C ARG A 85 -10.77 21.14 -10.23
N LYS A 86 -11.87 21.21 -9.51
CA LYS A 86 -13.12 20.49 -9.80
C LYS A 86 -12.95 18.98 -9.89
N PHE A 87 -12.10 18.39 -9.03
CA PHE A 87 -12.00 16.97 -8.90
C PHE A 87 -13.22 16.38 -8.19
N ASP A 88 -13.56 15.13 -8.47
CA ASP A 88 -14.73 14.48 -7.89
C ASP A 88 -14.62 14.34 -6.37
N ILE A 89 -15.73 14.60 -5.65
CA ILE A 89 -15.79 14.47 -4.20
C ILE A 89 -15.83 12.98 -3.85
N SER A 90 -14.79 12.50 -3.20
CA SER A 90 -14.70 11.12 -2.70
C SER A 90 -14.94 11.07 -1.19
N ARG A 91 -15.13 9.84 -0.67
CA ARG A 91 -15.20 9.61 0.78
C ARG A 91 -13.96 10.09 1.52
N ASP A 92 -12.79 10.05 0.86
CA ASP A 92 -11.53 10.49 1.44
C ASP A 92 -11.50 11.99 1.67
N ILE A 93 -12.09 12.77 0.75
CA ILE A 93 -12.19 14.23 0.89
C ILE A 93 -13.15 14.59 2.02
N SER A 94 -14.32 13.98 2.04
CA SER A 94 -15.31 14.19 3.13
C SER A 94 -14.74 13.79 4.49
N TRP A 95 -13.96 12.71 4.57
CA TRP A 95 -13.26 12.34 5.79
C TRP A 95 -12.20 13.36 6.19
N ALA A 96 -11.43 13.88 5.25
CA ALA A 96 -10.40 14.89 5.53
C ALA A 96 -10.99 16.21 6.05
N GLU A 97 -12.17 16.60 5.53
CA GLU A 97 -12.93 17.75 6.03
C GLU A 97 -13.42 17.54 7.48
N GLN A 98 -13.96 16.36 7.78
CA GLN A 98 -14.31 16.00 9.17
C GLN A 98 -13.11 16.06 10.11
N ILE A 99 -11.92 15.67 9.65
CA ILE A 99 -10.69 15.78 10.45
C ILE A 99 -10.30 17.25 10.69
N LEU A 100 -10.47 18.13 9.71
CA LEU A 100 -10.25 19.57 9.93
C LEU A 100 -11.19 20.14 11.01
N GLU A 101 -12.47 19.79 10.95
CA GLU A 101 -13.46 20.20 11.96
C GLU A 101 -13.13 19.65 13.35
N GLN A 102 -12.75 18.37 13.43
CA GLN A 102 -12.33 17.72 14.67
C GLN A 102 -11.08 18.37 15.26
N TYR A 103 -10.11 18.72 14.41
CA TYR A 103 -8.89 19.37 14.85
C TYR A 103 -9.18 20.78 15.41
N HIS A 104 -10.03 21.55 14.75
CA HIS A 104 -10.44 22.89 15.21
C HIS A 104 -11.10 22.81 16.59
N LYS A 105 -12.06 21.91 16.77
CA LYS A 105 -12.69 21.67 18.07
C LYS A 105 -11.71 21.20 19.14
N TRP A 106 -10.78 20.32 18.77
CA TRP A 106 -9.72 19.84 19.70
C TRP A 106 -8.76 20.97 20.08
N GLU A 107 -8.43 21.88 19.16
CA GLU A 107 -7.57 23.05 19.40
C GLU A 107 -8.17 23.94 20.50
N ASP A 108 -9.47 24.10 20.52
CA ASP A 108 -10.18 24.89 21.54
C ASP A 108 -10.22 24.16 22.90
N GLU A 109 -10.52 22.86 22.90
CA GLU A 109 -10.75 22.09 24.13
C GLU A 109 -9.48 21.44 24.70
N LYS A 110 -8.48 21.17 23.88
CA LYS A 110 -7.23 20.43 24.19
C LYS A 110 -7.48 19.06 24.85
N LYS A 111 -8.61 18.41 24.59
CA LYS A 111 -8.99 17.10 25.13
C LYS A 111 -8.93 16.03 24.03
N PRO A 112 -8.30 14.88 24.31
CA PRO A 112 -8.26 13.78 23.35
C PRO A 112 -9.67 13.28 23.01
N ILE A 113 -9.96 13.12 21.72
CA ILE A 113 -11.19 12.50 21.25
C ILE A 113 -11.09 10.99 21.52
N ARG A 114 -12.01 10.46 22.34
CA ARG A 114 -12.08 9.04 22.68
C ARG A 114 -12.95 8.31 21.67
N PHE A 115 -12.49 7.13 21.24
CA PHE A 115 -13.30 6.19 20.46
C PHE A 115 -14.06 5.23 21.36
N ASP A 116 -15.26 4.88 20.92
CA ASP A 116 -15.98 3.73 21.46
C ASP A 116 -15.43 2.46 20.81
N ASN A 117 -14.64 1.69 21.56
CA ASN A 117 -14.01 0.45 21.12
C ASN A 117 -14.94 -0.78 21.12
N ASN A 118 -16.25 -0.61 21.28
CA ASN A 118 -17.18 -1.70 21.62
C ASN A 118 -17.67 -2.54 20.44
N LYS A 119 -17.07 -2.49 19.24
CA LYS A 119 -17.55 -3.27 18.09
C LYS A 119 -16.44 -3.99 17.32
N LEU A 120 -15.63 -4.79 18.00
CA LEU A 120 -14.83 -5.80 17.33
C LEU A 120 -15.57 -7.15 17.46
N GLU A 121 -16.26 -7.55 16.39
CA GLU A 121 -16.83 -8.89 16.28
C GLU A 121 -15.71 -9.92 16.26
N LYS A 122 -15.84 -10.96 17.09
CA LYS A 122 -14.91 -12.10 17.07
C LYS A 122 -15.17 -12.94 15.84
N GLU A 123 -14.36 -12.74 14.80
CA GLU A 123 -14.35 -13.62 13.63
C GLU A 123 -13.31 -14.74 13.77
N LYS A 124 -13.34 -15.68 12.80
CA LYS A 124 -12.51 -16.87 12.67
C LYS A 124 -11.08 -16.70 13.15
N ASP A 125 -10.51 -17.78 13.70
CA ASP A 125 -9.14 -17.82 14.19
C ASP A 125 -8.11 -17.41 13.13
N VAL A 126 -7.73 -16.14 13.16
CA VAL A 126 -6.74 -15.53 12.26
C VAL A 126 -5.39 -16.23 12.37
N TYR A 127 -5.05 -16.75 13.56
CA TYR A 127 -3.82 -17.48 13.79
C TYR A 127 -3.72 -18.74 12.92
N GLU A 128 -4.80 -19.51 12.81
CA GLU A 128 -4.84 -20.68 11.95
C GLU A 128 -4.71 -20.34 10.47
N VAL A 129 -5.35 -19.26 9.99
CA VAL A 129 -5.18 -18.76 8.62
C VAL A 129 -3.71 -18.42 8.34
N ILE A 130 -3.05 -17.72 9.27
CA ILE A 130 -1.63 -17.37 9.14
C ILE A 130 -0.77 -18.62 9.09
N ARG A 131 -1.04 -19.59 9.99
CA ARG A 131 -0.24 -20.80 10.17
C ARG A 131 -0.40 -21.79 9.02
N GLN A 132 -1.59 -21.89 8.45
CA GLN A 132 -1.92 -22.86 7.40
C GLN A 132 -1.60 -22.35 5.99
N ARG A 133 -1.57 -21.03 5.77
CA ARG A 133 -1.24 -20.47 4.46
C ARG A 133 0.12 -20.97 3.93
N ARG A 134 0.13 -21.42 2.67
CA ARG A 134 1.34 -21.86 1.95
C ARG A 134 1.55 -21.03 0.69
N SER A 135 2.78 -21.00 0.20
CA SER A 135 3.09 -20.49 -1.14
C SER A 135 2.75 -21.57 -2.16
N ILE A 136 1.69 -21.38 -2.91
CA ILE A 136 1.18 -22.31 -3.92
C ILE A 136 1.76 -21.91 -5.28
N ARG A 137 2.29 -22.88 -6.01
CA ARG A 137 2.94 -22.69 -7.31
C ARG A 137 2.28 -23.49 -8.41
N TYR A 138 1.55 -24.55 -8.03
CA TYR A 138 0.78 -25.37 -8.93
C TYR A 138 -0.71 -25.15 -8.69
N PHE A 139 -1.42 -24.81 -9.75
CA PHE A 139 -2.82 -24.42 -9.67
C PHE A 139 -3.69 -25.26 -10.60
N GLU A 140 -4.93 -25.45 -10.23
CA GLU A 140 -5.95 -26.04 -11.07
C GLU A 140 -6.20 -25.18 -12.33
N LYS A 141 -6.67 -25.83 -13.41
CA LYS A 141 -7.15 -25.14 -14.63
C LYS A 141 -8.56 -24.58 -14.42
N ARG A 142 -8.75 -23.82 -13.36
CA ARG A 142 -10.02 -23.25 -12.94
C ARG A 142 -9.88 -21.74 -12.77
N ASP A 143 -10.89 -21.01 -13.25
CA ASP A 143 -10.97 -19.56 -13.05
C ASP A 143 -11.40 -19.21 -11.62
N ILE A 144 -10.95 -18.05 -11.15
CA ILE A 144 -11.39 -17.47 -9.87
C ILE A 144 -12.66 -16.67 -10.12
N GLU A 145 -13.65 -16.85 -9.27
CA GLU A 145 -14.87 -16.05 -9.24
C GLU A 145 -14.54 -14.58 -8.94
N LYS A 146 -15.19 -13.66 -9.64
CA LYS A 146 -14.94 -12.22 -9.54
C LYS A 146 -15.10 -11.71 -8.08
N GLU A 147 -16.07 -12.25 -7.37
CA GLU A 147 -16.40 -11.91 -5.99
C GLU A 147 -15.26 -12.26 -5.03
N LYS A 148 -14.64 -13.43 -5.22
CA LYS A 148 -13.45 -13.82 -4.44
C LYS A 148 -12.26 -12.94 -4.75
N LEU A 149 -12.04 -12.62 -6.02
CA LEU A 149 -10.96 -11.73 -6.45
C LEU A 149 -11.13 -10.32 -5.85
N ILE A 150 -12.35 -9.78 -5.84
CA ILE A 150 -12.66 -8.50 -5.21
C ILE A 150 -12.34 -8.55 -3.72
N LYS A 151 -12.71 -9.59 -2.99
CA LYS A 151 -12.38 -9.74 -1.56
C LYS A 151 -10.87 -9.76 -1.31
N VAL A 152 -10.10 -10.42 -2.16
CA VAL A 152 -8.63 -10.43 -2.07
C VAL A 152 -8.04 -9.03 -2.29
N LEU A 153 -8.52 -8.30 -3.30
CA LEU A 153 -8.07 -6.93 -3.58
C LEU A 153 -8.47 -5.97 -2.45
N GLU A 154 -9.68 -6.13 -1.92
CA GLU A 154 -10.16 -5.35 -0.79
C GLU A 154 -9.31 -5.58 0.47
N ALA A 155 -8.94 -6.82 0.77
CA ALA A 155 -8.02 -7.12 1.88
C ALA A 155 -6.67 -6.40 1.70
N GLY A 156 -6.13 -6.35 0.48
CA GLY A 156 -4.93 -5.56 0.17
C GLY A 156 -5.12 -4.08 0.43
N ARG A 157 -6.28 -3.52 0.07
CA ARG A 157 -6.62 -2.12 0.29
C ARG A 157 -6.74 -1.75 1.78
N TRP A 158 -7.10 -2.70 2.64
CA TRP A 158 -7.19 -2.52 4.09
C TRP A 158 -5.85 -2.68 4.82
N ALA A 159 -4.74 -2.85 4.11
CA ALA A 159 -3.44 -2.91 4.74
C ALA A 159 -3.06 -1.57 5.41
N PRO A 160 -2.34 -1.60 6.53
CA PRO A 160 -1.75 -0.38 7.05
C PRO A 160 -0.75 0.18 6.05
N CYS A 161 -0.67 1.51 5.95
CA CYS A 161 0.31 2.16 5.10
C CYS A 161 0.86 3.43 5.73
N SER A 162 2.06 3.78 5.35
CA SER A 162 2.77 4.94 5.88
C SER A 162 1.97 6.22 5.66
N GLY A 163 1.61 6.90 6.77
CA GLY A 163 0.86 8.14 6.75
C GLY A 163 -0.48 8.08 6.04
N ASN A 164 -1.09 6.89 5.98
CA ASN A 164 -2.36 6.63 5.30
C ASN A 164 -2.39 7.11 3.83
N ARG A 165 -1.24 7.05 3.15
CA ARG A 165 -1.10 7.54 1.76
C ARG A 165 -1.92 6.74 0.76
N GLN A 166 -2.10 5.43 0.96
CA GLN A 166 -2.87 4.53 0.09
C GLN A 166 -2.46 4.64 -1.39
N ALA A 167 -1.17 4.77 -1.63
CA ALA A 167 -0.60 5.07 -2.94
C ALA A 167 -0.37 3.80 -3.80
N TRP A 168 -0.98 2.68 -3.44
CA TRP A 168 -0.94 1.45 -4.22
C TRP A 168 -1.84 1.52 -5.45
N LYS A 169 -1.41 0.81 -6.48
CA LYS A 169 -2.19 0.49 -7.66
C LYS A 169 -2.07 -1.02 -7.92
N PHE A 170 -3.19 -1.71 -7.87
CA PHE A 170 -3.26 -3.14 -8.14
C PHE A 170 -3.62 -3.36 -9.60
N ILE A 171 -2.72 -3.97 -10.36
CA ILE A 171 -2.95 -4.32 -11.75
C ILE A 171 -3.26 -5.81 -11.82
N VAL A 172 -4.50 -6.13 -12.17
CA VAL A 172 -5.01 -7.49 -12.23
C VAL A 172 -4.97 -7.98 -13.68
N GLN A 173 -4.18 -9.00 -13.92
CA GLN A 173 -4.07 -9.64 -15.22
C GLN A 173 -4.64 -11.04 -15.14
N ARG A 174 -5.77 -11.29 -15.84
CA ARG A 174 -6.29 -12.63 -16.04
C ARG A 174 -5.41 -13.37 -17.04
N ARG A 175 -5.11 -14.63 -16.76
CA ARG A 175 -4.41 -15.47 -17.73
C ARG A 175 -5.38 -15.92 -18.79
N ILE A 176 -5.05 -15.61 -20.05
CA ILE A 176 -5.74 -16.15 -21.22
C ILE A 176 -5.02 -17.44 -21.60
N LYS A 177 -5.78 -18.50 -21.97
CA LYS A 177 -5.19 -19.76 -22.44
C LYS A 177 -4.11 -19.48 -23.50
N GLY A 178 -2.90 -20.01 -23.30
CA GLY A 178 -1.78 -19.90 -24.25
C GLY A 178 -0.93 -18.62 -24.12
N VAL A 179 -1.34 -17.61 -23.36
CA VAL A 179 -0.48 -16.45 -23.12
C VAL A 179 0.47 -16.76 -21.96
N TYR A 180 1.72 -17.00 -22.32
CA TYR A 180 2.82 -17.10 -21.34
C TYR A 180 3.03 -15.74 -20.71
N ILE A 181 3.18 -15.71 -19.37
CA ILE A 181 3.92 -14.60 -18.76
C ILE A 181 5.31 -14.74 -19.35
N ALA A 182 5.72 -13.77 -20.15
CA ALA A 182 7.01 -13.87 -20.82
C ALA A 182 8.09 -14.15 -19.76
N LYS A 183 9.00 -15.09 -20.07
CA LYS A 183 10.20 -15.37 -19.25
C LYS A 183 10.89 -14.09 -18.77
N GLN A 184 10.72 -12.99 -19.51
CA GLN A 184 11.29 -11.67 -19.26
C GLN A 184 10.57 -10.84 -18.17
N GLU A 185 9.32 -11.16 -17.83
CA GLU A 185 8.53 -10.35 -16.87
C GLU A 185 8.70 -10.81 -15.43
N LEU A 186 8.80 -12.11 -15.22
CA LEU A 186 8.97 -12.71 -13.91
C LEU A 186 10.19 -13.63 -13.99
N SER A 187 11.10 -13.52 -13.05
CA SER A 187 12.40 -14.23 -13.02
C SER A 187 12.33 -15.77 -12.95
N PHE A 188 11.19 -16.37 -13.30
CA PHE A 188 10.92 -17.78 -13.09
C PHE A 188 10.64 -18.50 -14.40
N GLU A 189 11.46 -19.51 -14.69
CA GLU A 189 11.47 -20.24 -15.95
C GLU A 189 10.63 -21.52 -15.95
N ARG A 190 9.90 -21.83 -14.87
CA ARG A 190 9.22 -23.13 -14.78
C ARG A 190 7.87 -23.12 -15.47
N GLU A 191 7.70 -24.05 -16.40
CA GLU A 191 6.44 -24.24 -17.15
C GLU A 191 5.22 -24.51 -16.26
N GLU A 192 5.46 -25.14 -15.13
CA GLU A 192 4.48 -25.57 -14.14
C GLU A 192 3.73 -24.39 -13.48
N TRP A 193 4.38 -23.25 -13.37
CA TRP A 193 3.78 -22.01 -12.82
C TRP A 193 2.76 -21.35 -13.76
N ARG A 194 2.50 -21.97 -14.90
CA ARG A 194 1.57 -21.47 -15.93
C ARG A 194 0.10 -21.64 -15.57
N ALA A 195 -0.22 -22.42 -14.55
CA ALA A 195 -1.59 -22.82 -14.28
C ALA A 195 -2.40 -21.85 -13.41
N GLY A 196 -1.81 -20.85 -12.72
CA GLY A 196 -2.57 -19.87 -11.95
C GLY A 196 -3.48 -19.01 -12.84
N SER A 197 -4.70 -18.70 -12.39
CA SER A 197 -5.70 -18.04 -13.20
C SER A 197 -5.55 -16.51 -13.26
N VAL A 198 -4.89 -15.91 -12.24
CA VAL A 198 -4.75 -14.45 -12.11
C VAL A 198 -3.35 -14.09 -11.61
N ILE A 199 -2.85 -12.95 -12.08
CA ILE A 199 -1.67 -12.28 -11.53
C ILE A 199 -2.09 -10.89 -11.09
N ILE A 200 -1.73 -10.53 -9.86
CA ILE A 200 -1.91 -9.19 -9.32
C ILE A 200 -0.53 -8.56 -9.18
N TYR A 201 -0.23 -7.54 -9.97
CA TYR A 201 0.97 -6.73 -9.79
C TYR A 201 0.66 -5.61 -8.79
N VAL A 202 1.55 -5.43 -7.82
CA VAL A 202 1.41 -4.42 -6.79
C VAL A 202 2.40 -3.30 -7.07
N ALA A 203 1.88 -2.16 -7.49
CA ALA A 203 2.63 -0.95 -7.76
C ALA A 203 2.33 0.11 -6.70
N ILE A 204 3.33 0.94 -6.40
CA ILE A 204 3.20 2.10 -5.52
C ILE A 204 3.61 3.35 -6.29
N ASP A 205 2.84 4.41 -6.14
CA ASP A 205 3.24 5.76 -6.54
C ASP A 205 4.23 6.31 -5.51
N GLU A 206 5.50 6.45 -5.90
CA GLU A 206 6.56 6.83 -4.97
C GLU A 206 6.74 8.34 -4.79
N ARG A 207 5.93 9.18 -5.46
CA ARG A 207 6.09 10.64 -5.44
C ARG A 207 6.02 11.27 -4.04
N LEU A 208 5.30 10.64 -3.12
CA LEU A 208 5.11 11.13 -1.75
C LEU A 208 5.77 10.23 -0.69
N TYR A 209 6.79 9.47 -1.07
CA TYR A 209 7.56 8.62 -0.14
C TYR A 209 8.99 9.16 0.04
N PRO A 210 9.21 10.10 0.99
CA PRO A 210 10.56 10.57 1.30
C PRO A 210 11.39 9.51 2.04
N GLU A 211 10.74 8.57 2.71
CA GLU A 211 11.38 7.50 3.45
C GLU A 211 11.79 6.35 2.51
N LYS A 212 13.03 5.87 2.63
CA LYS A 212 13.67 4.98 1.66
C LYS A 212 12.95 3.64 1.43
N TYR A 213 12.31 3.07 2.45
CA TYR A 213 11.78 1.70 2.38
C TYR A 213 10.28 1.60 2.62
N THR A 214 9.61 2.68 2.99
CA THR A 214 8.20 2.63 3.40
C THR A 214 7.25 2.25 2.28
N ALA A 215 7.52 2.64 1.04
CA ALA A 215 6.75 2.19 -0.11
C ALA A 215 6.79 0.66 -0.30
N ALA A 216 7.97 0.06 -0.09
CA ALA A 216 8.13 -1.40 -0.14
C ALA A 216 7.40 -2.09 1.02
N MET A 217 7.43 -1.48 2.23
CA MET A 217 6.71 -2.00 3.39
C MET A 217 5.20 -1.94 3.19
N ASP A 218 4.67 -0.85 2.64
CA ASP A 218 3.25 -0.71 2.32
C ASP A 218 2.81 -1.75 1.28
N ALA A 219 3.61 -1.96 0.23
CA ALA A 219 3.36 -3.03 -0.75
C ALA A 219 3.36 -4.41 -0.11
N ALA A 220 4.32 -4.69 0.79
CA ALA A 220 4.44 -5.95 1.50
C ALA A 220 3.23 -6.23 2.40
N ALA A 221 2.76 -5.22 3.14
CA ALA A 221 1.58 -5.32 3.98
C ALA A 221 0.32 -5.65 3.16
N ALA A 222 0.12 -4.96 2.03
CA ALA A 222 -0.99 -5.22 1.13
C ALA A 222 -0.95 -6.65 0.57
N ILE A 223 0.23 -7.12 0.13
CA ILE A 223 0.41 -8.47 -0.40
C ILE A 223 0.12 -9.53 0.66
N GLN A 224 0.61 -9.33 1.89
CA GLN A 224 0.36 -10.28 2.98
C GLN A 224 -1.14 -10.41 3.28
N ASN A 225 -1.87 -9.30 3.35
CA ASN A 225 -3.33 -9.32 3.51
C ASN A 225 -4.03 -10.07 2.37
N MET A 226 -3.63 -9.82 1.12
CA MET A 226 -4.16 -10.53 -0.05
C MET A 226 -3.95 -12.04 0.05
N LEU A 227 -2.76 -12.48 0.47
CA LEU A 227 -2.42 -13.90 0.60
C LEU A 227 -3.21 -14.59 1.71
N LEU A 228 -3.42 -13.91 2.85
CA LEU A 228 -4.24 -14.43 3.94
C LEU A 228 -5.71 -14.56 3.52
N MET A 229 -6.26 -13.52 2.89
CA MET A 229 -7.63 -13.55 2.37
C MET A 229 -7.80 -14.61 1.29
N ALA A 230 -6.85 -14.75 0.38
CA ALA A 230 -6.89 -15.81 -0.63
C ALA A 230 -6.99 -17.19 0.01
N HIS A 231 -6.14 -17.47 1.01
CA HIS A 231 -6.17 -18.72 1.74
C HIS A 231 -7.50 -18.97 2.45
N SER A 232 -8.05 -17.97 3.13
CA SER A 232 -9.34 -18.09 3.83
C SER A 232 -10.52 -18.37 2.88
N LEU A 233 -10.39 -18.00 1.59
CA LEU A 233 -11.38 -18.25 0.54
C LEU A 233 -11.15 -19.57 -0.22
N GLY A 234 -10.19 -20.41 0.22
CA GLY A 234 -9.82 -21.64 -0.46
C GLY A 234 -8.96 -21.44 -1.72
N LEU A 235 -8.38 -20.26 -1.89
CA LEU A 235 -7.44 -19.96 -2.97
C LEU A 235 -5.99 -20.15 -2.50
N GLY A 236 -5.13 -20.47 -3.42
CA GLY A 236 -3.68 -20.47 -3.24
C GLY A 236 -3.05 -19.21 -3.84
N GLY A 237 -1.94 -18.77 -3.24
CA GLY A 237 -1.18 -17.66 -3.78
C GLY A 237 0.33 -17.82 -3.59
N CYS A 238 1.10 -17.17 -4.47
CA CYS A 238 2.55 -17.07 -4.36
C CYS A 238 3.03 -15.65 -4.58
N TRP A 239 3.78 -15.13 -3.61
CA TRP A 239 4.46 -13.84 -3.75
C TRP A 239 5.67 -13.98 -4.66
N MET A 240 5.77 -13.12 -5.66
CA MET A 240 6.86 -13.09 -6.63
C MET A 240 7.52 -11.71 -6.62
N TYR A 241 8.81 -11.70 -6.40
CA TYR A 241 9.61 -10.47 -6.38
C TYR A 241 9.95 -10.00 -7.81
N ILE A 242 9.90 -8.70 -8.04
CA ILE A 242 10.24 -8.07 -9.32
C ILE A 242 11.38 -7.07 -9.06
N SER A 243 12.61 -7.47 -9.37
CA SER A 243 13.82 -6.73 -8.94
C SER A 243 14.52 -5.92 -10.01
N GLU A 244 14.36 -6.24 -11.29
CA GLU A 244 15.21 -5.70 -12.34
C GLU A 244 14.68 -4.39 -12.94
N LEU A 245 15.55 -3.37 -13.05
CA LEU A 245 15.19 -2.06 -13.63
C LEU A 245 14.65 -2.17 -15.06
N THR A 246 15.20 -3.08 -15.87
CA THR A 246 14.73 -3.33 -17.24
C THR A 246 13.31 -3.87 -17.25
N LYS A 247 12.98 -4.74 -16.31
CA LYS A 247 11.62 -5.29 -16.14
C LYS A 247 10.65 -4.22 -15.70
N GLN A 248 11.03 -3.33 -14.80
CA GLN A 248 10.20 -2.19 -14.36
C GLN A 248 9.75 -1.33 -15.53
N LYS A 249 10.68 -0.94 -16.42
CA LYS A 249 10.36 -0.11 -17.61
C LYS A 249 9.38 -0.84 -18.53
N ASN A 250 9.61 -2.12 -18.79
CA ASN A 250 8.77 -2.92 -19.69
C ASN A 250 7.36 -3.13 -19.11
N LEU A 251 7.27 -3.44 -17.80
CA LEU A 251 5.99 -3.62 -17.11
C LEU A 251 5.19 -2.30 -17.07
N ARG A 252 5.83 -1.18 -16.74
CA ARG A 252 5.16 0.13 -16.77
C ARG A 252 4.63 0.46 -18.17
N LYS A 253 5.43 0.22 -19.22
CA LYS A 253 4.99 0.41 -20.60
C LYS A 253 3.80 -0.48 -20.95
N LYS A 254 3.85 -1.77 -20.57
CA LYS A 254 2.78 -2.74 -20.80
C LYS A 254 1.47 -2.33 -20.13
N PHE A 255 1.53 -1.83 -18.90
CA PHE A 255 0.35 -1.48 -18.11
C PHE A 255 -0.06 -0.01 -18.22
N GLY A 256 0.61 0.78 -19.06
CA GLY A 256 0.32 2.20 -19.21
C GLY A 256 0.59 3.02 -17.95
N LEU A 257 1.52 2.57 -17.10
CA LEU A 257 1.89 3.26 -15.88
C LEU A 257 2.98 4.31 -16.14
N ASP A 258 2.86 5.45 -15.46
CA ASP A 258 3.87 6.48 -15.49
C ASP A 258 5.17 6.06 -14.78
N GLY A 259 6.25 6.81 -15.03
CA GLY A 259 7.59 6.49 -14.52
C GLY A 259 7.75 6.54 -13.00
N TYR A 260 6.82 7.19 -12.30
CA TYR A 260 6.83 7.30 -10.84
C TYR A 260 6.18 6.11 -10.11
N TYR A 261 5.51 5.21 -10.83
CA TYR A 261 5.09 3.93 -10.25
C TYR A 261 6.25 2.94 -10.21
N TYR A 262 6.44 2.32 -9.05
CA TYR A 262 7.35 1.19 -8.90
C TYR A 262 6.53 -0.07 -8.61
N ILE A 263 6.74 -1.13 -9.42
CA ILE A 263 6.06 -2.41 -9.27
C ILE A 263 6.92 -3.28 -8.37
N TYR A 264 6.52 -3.45 -7.11
CA TYR A 264 7.32 -4.12 -6.09
C TYR A 264 7.28 -5.64 -6.21
N ALA A 265 6.13 -6.16 -6.55
CA ALA A 265 5.93 -7.60 -6.63
C ALA A 265 4.73 -7.96 -7.50
N ALA A 266 4.60 -9.26 -7.77
CA ALA A 266 3.39 -9.86 -8.31
C ALA A 266 2.91 -10.96 -7.35
N VAL A 267 1.59 -11.17 -7.28
CA VAL A 267 0.96 -12.29 -6.60
C VAL A 267 0.34 -13.19 -7.67
N LEU A 268 0.80 -14.43 -7.76
CA LEU A 268 0.08 -15.47 -8.48
C LEU A 268 -1.09 -15.92 -7.63
N LEU A 269 -2.25 -16.12 -8.25
CA LEU A 269 -3.48 -16.49 -7.56
C LEU A 269 -4.25 -17.54 -8.37
N GLY A 270 -4.81 -18.55 -7.70
CA GLY A 270 -5.60 -19.60 -8.31
C GLY A 270 -6.11 -20.61 -7.29
N TYR A 271 -6.85 -21.61 -7.74
CA TYR A 271 -7.17 -22.78 -6.92
C TYR A 271 -5.95 -23.67 -6.78
N PRO A 272 -5.56 -24.10 -5.55
CA PRO A 272 -4.37 -24.90 -5.37
C PRO A 272 -4.53 -26.31 -5.92
N ALA A 273 -3.55 -26.78 -6.71
CA ALA A 273 -3.42 -28.17 -7.14
C ALA A 273 -2.35 -28.91 -6.32
N GLU A 274 -1.84 -28.30 -5.27
CA GLU A 274 -0.83 -28.86 -4.37
C GLU A 274 -1.14 -28.49 -2.92
N HIS A 275 -0.68 -29.29 -1.98
CA HIS A 275 -0.78 -29.05 -0.54
C HIS A 275 0.62 -29.16 0.10
N PRO A 276 1.49 -28.14 -0.01
CA PRO A 276 2.83 -28.19 0.53
C PRO A 276 2.85 -28.34 2.04
N GLU A 277 3.76 -29.18 2.54
CA GLU A 277 4.00 -29.32 3.97
C GLU A 277 4.39 -28.00 4.63
N PRO A 278 4.12 -27.82 5.93
CA PRO A 278 4.55 -26.65 6.67
C PRO A 278 6.07 -26.50 6.61
N PRO A 279 6.59 -25.33 6.25
CA PRO A 279 8.03 -25.12 6.31
C PRO A 279 8.49 -25.06 7.76
N HIS A 280 9.70 -25.54 8.02
CA HIS A 280 10.34 -25.36 9.31
C HIS A 280 10.43 -23.86 9.65
N ARG A 281 10.18 -23.55 10.91
CA ARG A 281 10.36 -22.22 11.46
C ARG A 281 11.47 -22.23 12.49
N LYS A 282 12.27 -21.19 12.50
CA LYS A 282 13.21 -20.94 13.57
C LYS A 282 12.46 -20.91 14.90
N PRO A 283 12.98 -21.51 15.98
CA PRO A 283 12.36 -21.42 17.29
C PRO A 283 12.09 -19.98 17.72
N LEU A 284 10.97 -19.73 18.39
CA LEU A 284 10.52 -18.36 18.71
C LEU A 284 11.54 -17.61 19.56
N GLU A 285 12.14 -18.28 20.54
CA GLU A 285 13.16 -17.73 21.44
C GLU A 285 14.43 -17.27 20.72
N LYS A 286 14.67 -17.76 19.50
CA LYS A 286 15.77 -17.28 18.63
C LYS A 286 15.39 -16.06 17.80
N CYS A 287 14.13 -15.63 17.84
CA CYS A 287 13.60 -14.51 17.08
C CYS A 287 13.14 -13.36 17.96
N VAL A 288 13.00 -13.59 19.28
CA VAL A 288 12.44 -12.65 20.24
C VAL A 288 13.49 -12.32 21.30
N LYS A 289 13.58 -11.07 21.65
CA LYS A 289 14.26 -10.59 22.86
C LYS A 289 13.23 -9.80 23.67
N PHE A 290 12.96 -10.23 24.90
CA PHE A 290 12.12 -9.51 25.84
C PHE A 290 12.99 -8.46 26.55
N ILE A 291 12.45 -7.27 26.80
CA ILE A 291 13.11 -6.20 27.56
C ILE A 291 12.07 -5.58 28.47
N GLY A 292 12.35 -5.55 29.79
CA GLY A 292 11.44 -4.98 30.80
C GLY A 292 10.26 -5.86 31.16
N PHE A 293 10.33 -7.17 30.91
CA PHE A 293 9.40 -8.17 31.44
C PHE A 293 9.97 -8.72 32.76
N ASP A 294 9.06 -9.00 33.74
CA ASP A 294 9.45 -9.54 35.05
C ASP A 294 10.26 -10.83 34.89
N GLY A 295 11.52 -10.81 35.32
CA GLY A 295 12.46 -11.94 35.23
C GLY A 295 13.75 -11.65 34.45
N ASP A 296 13.84 -10.56 33.68
CA ASP A 296 15.06 -10.15 32.97
C ASP A 296 15.97 -9.25 33.83
N ASN A 297 16.27 -9.65 35.07
CA ASN A 297 17.39 -9.12 35.84
C ASN A 297 18.61 -9.96 35.53
N ASP A 298 19.19 -9.89 34.32
CA ASP A 298 20.57 -10.34 34.07
C ASP A 298 21.06 -9.78 32.73
N ALA A 299 21.86 -8.68 32.83
CA ALA A 299 23.19 -8.52 32.30
C ALA A 299 23.60 -7.05 32.29
#